data_db67bddd5f7d4fd479c027340aef5476
#
_entry.id   db67bddd5f7d4fd479c027340aef5476
#
_cell.length_a   1.000
_cell.length_b   1.000
_cell.length_c   1.000
_cell.angle_alpha   90.00
_cell.angle_beta   90.00
_cell.angle_gamma   90.00
#
_symmetry.space_group_name_H-M   'P 1'
#
loop_
_entity.id
_entity.type
_entity.pdbx_description
1 polymer ?
#
loop_
_entity_poly.entity_id
_entity_poly.type
_entity_poly.pdbx_seq_one_letter_code
_entity_poly.pdbx_strand_id
1 'polypeptide(L)'
;PTRRSSDLKTINIPDSVKAIGAEAFAWCENLQTINIPNSVTTIDVAAFAGNDKLKSITIPNSVTELGAAAFILNENLTSVTLPNTISSIPYATFAGCVSLKKIDIPNSVKAIEKEAFSMTGFTEFTVPDTVTTIGYQVFSDCENLVKVTIPKTVTKIGDDIFEGGSEDVTIYGEKGSYAETYANKFGIQFKAISTGQEDPSDILTGKTTAKLNVRKGPGTKYAKMGTLSKDAKVEVITKLPSGWYKIKYKGSYGYVSGTYVKLDSQTPNPTPDPQPEEKVIATGKT
;
A
#
# COMPACT_ATOMS: atom_id res chain seq x y z
N PRO A 1 -42.67 -17.85 -10.53
CA PRO A 1 -41.32 -18.31 -10.81
C PRO A 1 -40.37 -17.62 -9.86
N THR A 2 -39.85 -18.38 -8.90
CA THR A 2 -38.77 -17.91 -8.02
C THR A 2 -37.54 -17.74 -8.90
N ARG A 3 -37.18 -16.50 -9.22
CA ARG A 3 -35.85 -16.21 -9.82
C ARG A 3 -34.80 -16.68 -8.81
N ARG A 4 -33.95 -17.61 -9.23
CA ARG A 4 -32.77 -18.00 -8.45
C ARG A 4 -31.82 -16.78 -8.40
N SER A 5 -31.17 -16.55 -7.27
CA SER A 5 -30.16 -15.50 -7.14
C SER A 5 -29.06 -15.59 -8.23
N SER A 6 -28.81 -16.79 -8.75
CA SER A 6 -27.89 -17.07 -9.85
C SER A 6 -28.23 -16.40 -11.19
N ASP A 7 -29.46 -15.91 -11.39
CA ASP A 7 -29.87 -15.32 -12.69
C ASP A 7 -29.65 -13.80 -12.76
N LEU A 8 -29.28 -13.16 -11.64
CA LEU A 8 -29.12 -11.71 -11.53
C LEU A 8 -27.78 -11.25 -12.13
N LYS A 9 -27.84 -10.47 -13.21
CA LYS A 9 -26.64 -9.83 -13.83
C LYS A 9 -26.42 -8.40 -13.35
N THR A 10 -27.50 -7.70 -13.07
CA THR A 10 -27.49 -6.31 -12.61
C THR A 10 -28.54 -6.14 -11.51
N ILE A 11 -28.14 -5.47 -10.44
CA ILE A 11 -29.02 -5.15 -9.33
C ILE A 11 -29.09 -3.63 -9.19
N ASN A 12 -30.31 -3.12 -9.12
CA ASN A 12 -30.58 -1.73 -8.83
C ASN A 12 -31.28 -1.65 -7.47
N ILE A 13 -30.59 -1.15 -6.47
CA ILE A 13 -31.13 -1.00 -5.11
C ILE A 13 -31.93 0.30 -5.07
N PRO A 14 -33.20 0.29 -4.63
CA PRO A 14 -33.99 1.50 -4.53
C PRO A 14 -33.46 2.49 -3.48
N ASP A 15 -33.67 3.79 -3.71
CA ASP A 15 -33.25 4.87 -2.80
C ASP A 15 -33.94 4.84 -1.40
N SER A 16 -34.95 4.00 -1.23
CA SER A 16 -35.59 3.77 0.09
C SER A 16 -34.78 2.85 1.01
N VAL A 17 -33.82 2.06 0.44
CA VAL A 17 -33.03 1.09 1.20
C VAL A 17 -31.97 1.80 2.02
N LYS A 18 -31.90 1.47 3.31
CA LYS A 18 -30.94 2.00 4.30
C LYS A 18 -29.84 1.02 4.65
N ALA A 19 -30.13 -0.28 4.58
CA ALA A 19 -29.19 -1.33 4.93
C ALA A 19 -29.26 -2.47 3.92
N ILE A 20 -28.09 -3.03 3.59
CA ILE A 20 -27.95 -4.28 2.86
C ILE A 20 -27.62 -5.32 3.91
N GLY A 21 -28.53 -6.25 4.17
CA GLY A 21 -28.42 -7.25 5.22
C GLY A 21 -27.34 -8.29 4.95
N ALA A 22 -27.06 -9.10 5.98
CA ALA A 22 -26.08 -10.18 5.90
C ALA A 22 -26.43 -11.13 4.72
N GLU A 23 -25.40 -11.45 3.92
CA GLU A 23 -25.49 -12.37 2.78
C GLU A 23 -26.54 -12.01 1.71
N ALA A 24 -27.09 -10.77 1.72
CA ALA A 24 -28.23 -10.37 0.88
C ALA A 24 -27.98 -10.61 -0.62
N PHE A 25 -26.75 -10.49 -1.08
CA PHE A 25 -26.31 -10.75 -2.46
C PHE A 25 -25.14 -11.72 -2.52
N ALA A 26 -25.00 -12.59 -1.53
CA ALA A 26 -23.96 -13.62 -1.55
C ALA A 26 -24.24 -14.66 -2.65
N TRP A 27 -23.17 -15.12 -3.29
CA TRP A 27 -23.19 -16.19 -4.31
C TRP A 27 -24.11 -15.91 -5.51
N CYS A 28 -24.28 -14.62 -5.84
CA CYS A 28 -24.94 -14.24 -7.08
C CYS A 28 -23.95 -14.38 -8.26
N GLU A 29 -23.65 -15.62 -8.65
CA GLU A 29 -22.58 -16.00 -9.59
C GLU A 29 -22.58 -15.24 -10.93
N ASN A 30 -23.73 -14.68 -11.33
CA ASN A 30 -23.86 -13.93 -12.57
C ASN A 30 -23.87 -12.41 -12.37
N LEU A 31 -23.73 -11.91 -11.14
CA LEU A 31 -23.76 -10.47 -10.83
C LEU A 31 -22.52 -9.77 -11.40
N GLN A 32 -22.75 -8.91 -12.37
CA GLN A 32 -21.68 -8.13 -13.04
C GLN A 32 -21.59 -6.70 -12.54
N THR A 33 -22.74 -6.11 -12.21
CA THR A 33 -22.82 -4.73 -11.77
C THR A 33 -23.89 -4.56 -10.69
N ILE A 34 -23.58 -3.72 -9.71
CA ILE A 34 -24.53 -3.29 -8.69
C ILE A 34 -24.32 -1.80 -8.42
N ASN A 35 -25.42 -1.08 -8.33
CA ASN A 35 -25.41 0.31 -7.90
C ASN A 35 -25.91 0.39 -6.46
N ILE A 36 -25.07 0.86 -5.54
CA ILE A 36 -25.41 1.10 -4.13
C ILE A 36 -25.80 2.58 -4.00
N PRO A 37 -27.06 2.90 -3.70
CA PRO A 37 -27.50 4.29 -3.63
C PRO A 37 -26.98 4.99 -2.36
N ASN A 38 -26.94 6.33 -2.40
CA ASN A 38 -26.51 7.15 -1.25
C ASN A 38 -27.47 7.09 -0.04
N SER A 39 -28.55 6.35 -0.13
CA SER A 39 -29.42 6.08 1.01
C SER A 39 -28.91 4.99 1.93
N VAL A 40 -28.02 4.11 1.44
CA VAL A 40 -27.45 2.98 2.20
C VAL A 40 -26.40 3.48 3.17
N THR A 41 -26.57 3.14 4.44
CA THR A 41 -25.64 3.47 5.53
C THR A 41 -24.89 2.25 6.09
N THR A 42 -25.45 1.04 5.87
CA THR A 42 -24.91 -0.21 6.41
C THR A 42 -24.84 -1.27 5.31
N ILE A 43 -23.70 -1.91 5.20
CA ILE A 43 -23.46 -3.15 4.44
C ILE A 43 -23.05 -4.20 5.45
N ASP A 44 -23.84 -5.24 5.63
CA ASP A 44 -23.66 -6.23 6.70
C ASP A 44 -22.72 -7.37 6.27
N VAL A 45 -22.52 -8.34 7.17
CA VAL A 45 -21.61 -9.48 7.01
C VAL A 45 -21.87 -10.24 5.71
N ALA A 46 -20.79 -10.52 4.95
CA ALA A 46 -20.81 -11.30 3.72
C ALA A 46 -21.85 -10.83 2.65
N ALA A 47 -22.30 -9.58 2.72
CA ALA A 47 -23.42 -9.07 1.90
C ALA A 47 -23.22 -9.28 0.39
N PHE A 48 -21.98 -9.29 -0.09
CA PHE A 48 -21.60 -9.51 -1.49
C PHE A 48 -20.55 -10.61 -1.64
N ALA A 49 -20.53 -11.61 -0.77
CA ALA A 49 -19.58 -12.72 -0.84
C ALA A 49 -19.76 -13.54 -2.13
N GLY A 50 -18.67 -14.02 -2.74
CA GLY A 50 -18.67 -15.02 -3.81
C GLY A 50 -19.34 -14.59 -5.12
N ASN A 51 -19.20 -13.31 -5.51
CA ASN A 51 -19.75 -12.81 -6.78
C ASN A 51 -18.67 -12.77 -7.86
N ASP A 52 -18.35 -13.91 -8.46
CA ASP A 52 -17.21 -14.07 -9.38
C ASP A 52 -17.24 -13.22 -10.64
N LYS A 53 -18.40 -12.74 -11.06
CA LYS A 53 -18.49 -11.86 -12.23
C LYS A 53 -18.47 -10.37 -11.91
N LEU A 54 -18.42 -10.01 -10.62
CA LEU A 54 -18.32 -8.63 -10.19
C LEU A 54 -16.87 -8.12 -10.34
N LYS A 55 -16.66 -7.20 -11.29
CA LYS A 55 -15.31 -6.66 -11.60
C LYS A 55 -14.99 -5.37 -10.86
N SER A 56 -16.01 -4.61 -10.50
CA SER A 56 -15.82 -3.34 -9.81
C SER A 56 -16.99 -3.03 -8.89
N ILE A 57 -16.69 -2.33 -7.80
CA ILE A 57 -17.71 -1.82 -6.89
C ILE A 57 -17.34 -0.44 -6.36
N THR A 58 -18.34 0.42 -6.25
CA THR A 58 -18.22 1.71 -5.57
C THR A 58 -19.14 1.70 -4.35
N ILE A 59 -18.54 1.87 -3.17
CA ILE A 59 -19.26 1.99 -1.90
C ILE A 59 -19.43 3.48 -1.62
N PRO A 60 -20.67 4.00 -1.54
CA PRO A 60 -20.90 5.43 -1.38
C PRO A 60 -20.50 5.92 0.02
N ASN A 61 -20.17 7.22 0.13
CA ASN A 61 -19.77 7.84 1.40
C ASN A 61 -20.88 7.92 2.46
N SER A 62 -22.09 7.51 2.13
CA SER A 62 -23.17 7.32 3.09
C SER A 62 -22.98 6.08 3.97
N VAL A 63 -22.21 5.09 3.49
CA VAL A 63 -21.93 3.85 4.25
C VAL A 63 -20.94 4.16 5.37
N THR A 64 -21.41 4.01 6.59
CA THR A 64 -20.62 4.17 7.83
C THR A 64 -20.30 2.84 8.50
N GLU A 65 -21.04 1.79 8.16
CA GLU A 65 -20.88 0.45 8.70
C GLU A 65 -20.63 -0.55 7.57
N LEU A 66 -19.46 -1.18 7.58
CA LEU A 66 -19.07 -2.24 6.66
C LEU A 66 -18.85 -3.51 7.45
N GLY A 67 -19.57 -4.55 7.12
CA GLY A 67 -19.52 -5.86 7.80
C GLY A 67 -18.31 -6.69 7.43
N ALA A 68 -17.98 -7.65 8.27
CA ALA A 68 -16.94 -8.64 8.02
C ALA A 68 -17.22 -9.43 6.74
N ALA A 69 -16.16 -9.80 6.01
CA ALA A 69 -16.24 -10.62 4.81
C ALA A 69 -17.19 -10.07 3.70
N ALA A 70 -17.53 -8.76 3.75
CA ALA A 70 -18.56 -8.19 2.87
C ALA A 70 -18.33 -8.47 1.39
N PHE A 71 -17.06 -8.60 0.96
CA PHE A 71 -16.65 -8.86 -0.43
C PHE A 71 -15.72 -10.09 -0.53
N ILE A 72 -15.76 -11.00 0.44
CA ILE A 72 -14.93 -12.22 0.42
C ILE A 72 -15.18 -13.03 -0.86
N LEU A 73 -14.12 -13.65 -1.41
CA LEU A 73 -14.19 -14.58 -2.57
C LEU A 73 -14.80 -13.95 -3.83
N ASN A 74 -14.59 -12.66 -4.07
CA ASN A 74 -14.89 -12.02 -5.35
C ASN A 74 -13.65 -12.11 -6.26
N GLU A 75 -13.40 -13.29 -6.83
CA GLU A 75 -12.12 -13.61 -7.50
C GLU A 75 -11.78 -12.68 -8.66
N ASN A 76 -12.78 -12.18 -9.38
CA ASN A 76 -12.58 -11.28 -10.53
C ASN A 76 -12.71 -9.78 -10.19
N LEU A 77 -12.81 -9.42 -8.90
CA LEU A 77 -12.87 -8.02 -8.47
C LEU A 77 -11.51 -7.36 -8.67
N THR A 78 -11.46 -6.35 -9.55
CA THR A 78 -10.22 -5.64 -9.91
C THR A 78 -10.17 -4.19 -9.39
N SER A 79 -11.33 -3.62 -9.06
CA SER A 79 -11.45 -2.22 -8.66
C SER A 79 -12.49 -2.04 -7.55
N VAL A 80 -12.07 -1.38 -6.48
CA VAL A 80 -12.92 -1.03 -5.34
C VAL A 80 -12.74 0.44 -5.02
N THR A 81 -13.85 1.17 -4.88
CA THR A 81 -13.86 2.51 -4.29
C THR A 81 -14.46 2.40 -2.89
N LEU A 82 -13.65 2.68 -1.87
CA LEU A 82 -14.05 2.68 -0.47
C LEU A 82 -14.65 4.03 -0.05
N PRO A 83 -15.61 4.06 0.88
CA PRO A 83 -16.15 5.30 1.44
C PRO A 83 -15.13 5.92 2.41
N ASN A 84 -15.10 7.24 2.50
CA ASN A 84 -14.22 7.98 3.42
C ASN A 84 -14.79 8.10 4.85
N THR A 85 -15.79 7.30 5.18
CA THR A 85 -16.54 7.30 6.46
C THR A 85 -16.22 6.13 7.36
N ILE A 86 -15.69 5.01 6.80
CA ILE A 86 -15.34 3.84 7.59
C ILE A 86 -14.04 4.05 8.38
N SER A 87 -13.97 3.53 9.60
CA SER A 87 -12.81 3.63 10.47
C SER A 87 -11.89 2.42 10.43
N SER A 88 -12.34 1.29 9.90
CA SER A 88 -11.52 0.09 9.67
C SER A 88 -11.87 -0.61 8.36
N ILE A 89 -10.93 -1.44 7.90
CA ILE A 89 -11.23 -2.50 6.93
C ILE A 89 -11.49 -3.75 7.74
N PRO A 90 -12.74 -4.23 7.81
CA PRO A 90 -13.13 -5.33 8.70
C PRO A 90 -12.50 -6.67 8.35
N TYR A 91 -12.70 -7.65 9.26
CA TYR A 91 -12.27 -9.03 9.10
C TYR A 91 -12.62 -9.60 7.72
N ALA A 92 -11.62 -10.16 7.03
CA ALA A 92 -11.73 -10.86 5.76
C ALA A 92 -12.50 -10.11 4.64
N THR A 93 -12.61 -8.78 4.72
CA THR A 93 -13.47 -7.99 3.79
C THR A 93 -13.19 -8.30 2.32
N PHE A 94 -11.91 -8.42 1.93
CA PHE A 94 -11.48 -8.70 0.55
C PHE A 94 -10.68 -10.01 0.44
N ALA A 95 -10.80 -10.91 1.41
CA ALA A 95 -10.12 -12.19 1.36
C ALA A 95 -10.57 -13.00 0.11
N GLY A 96 -9.61 -13.57 -0.62
CA GLY A 96 -9.89 -14.31 -1.85
C GLY A 96 -10.21 -13.44 -3.07
N CYS A 97 -10.01 -12.12 -3.01
CA CYS A 97 -10.10 -11.24 -4.19
C CYS A 97 -8.80 -11.32 -5.01
N VAL A 98 -8.51 -12.46 -5.60
CA VAL A 98 -7.23 -12.78 -6.26
C VAL A 98 -6.87 -11.85 -7.43
N SER A 99 -7.86 -11.21 -8.06
CA SER A 99 -7.63 -10.23 -9.13
C SER A 99 -7.43 -8.79 -8.63
N LEU A 100 -7.60 -8.53 -7.33
CA LEU A 100 -7.43 -7.18 -6.75
C LEU A 100 -5.95 -6.87 -6.58
N LYS A 101 -5.39 -6.07 -7.49
CA LYS A 101 -3.96 -5.71 -7.53
C LYS A 101 -3.65 -4.36 -6.89
N LYS A 102 -4.66 -3.55 -6.63
CA LYS A 102 -4.55 -2.23 -6.01
C LYS A 102 -5.85 -1.85 -5.33
N ILE A 103 -5.74 -1.18 -4.19
CA ILE A 103 -6.85 -0.53 -3.51
C ILE A 103 -6.35 0.76 -2.85
N ASP A 104 -7.12 1.83 -2.95
CA ASP A 104 -6.81 3.07 -2.25
C ASP A 104 -7.57 3.09 -0.92
N ILE A 105 -6.82 3.04 0.19
CA ILE A 105 -7.37 3.05 1.55
C ILE A 105 -7.62 4.49 1.98
N PRO A 106 -8.85 4.87 2.38
CA PRO A 106 -9.18 6.23 2.81
C PRO A 106 -8.45 6.64 4.10
N ASN A 107 -8.20 7.95 4.25
CA ASN A 107 -7.57 8.51 5.46
C ASN A 107 -8.45 8.40 6.73
N SER A 108 -9.70 8.00 6.63
CA SER A 108 -10.56 7.69 7.77
C SER A 108 -10.17 6.40 8.47
N VAL A 109 -9.54 5.45 7.75
CA VAL A 109 -9.18 4.13 8.24
C VAL A 109 -8.04 4.20 9.26
N LYS A 110 -8.25 3.59 10.43
CA LYS A 110 -7.30 3.48 11.54
C LYS A 110 -6.82 2.05 11.77
N ALA A 111 -7.59 1.07 11.32
CA ALA A 111 -7.26 -0.35 11.47
C ALA A 111 -7.53 -1.13 10.19
N ILE A 112 -6.63 -2.06 9.89
CA ILE A 112 -6.84 -3.13 8.91
C ILE A 112 -6.96 -4.41 9.74
N GLU A 113 -8.14 -5.02 9.73
CA GLU A 113 -8.45 -6.13 10.62
C GLU A 113 -7.92 -7.47 10.08
N LYS A 114 -8.05 -8.51 10.89
CA LYS A 114 -7.59 -9.87 10.57
C LYS A 114 -8.03 -10.31 9.17
N GLU A 115 -7.10 -10.90 8.39
CA GLU A 115 -7.34 -11.48 7.06
C GLU A 115 -7.97 -10.54 6.01
N ALA A 116 -8.00 -9.23 6.28
CA ALA A 116 -8.74 -8.27 5.44
C ALA A 116 -8.37 -8.31 3.96
N PHE A 117 -7.15 -8.70 3.63
CA PHE A 117 -6.60 -8.81 2.28
C PHE A 117 -5.91 -10.15 2.00
N SER A 118 -6.24 -11.20 2.75
CA SER A 118 -5.73 -12.54 2.50
C SER A 118 -6.05 -12.99 1.06
N MET A 119 -5.15 -13.71 0.41
CA MET A 119 -5.32 -14.25 -0.94
C MET A 119 -5.66 -13.17 -1.99
N THR A 120 -5.10 -11.95 -1.86
CA THR A 120 -5.27 -10.91 -2.89
C THR A 120 -4.13 -10.91 -3.89
N GLY A 121 -4.36 -10.29 -5.06
CA GLY A 121 -3.39 -10.21 -6.15
C GLY A 121 -2.39 -9.05 -6.05
N PHE A 122 -2.18 -8.48 -4.88
CA PHE A 122 -1.24 -7.38 -4.70
C PHE A 122 0.19 -7.81 -5.03
N THR A 123 0.94 -6.93 -5.70
CA THR A 123 2.40 -7.03 -5.83
C THR A 123 3.12 -6.09 -4.87
N GLU A 124 2.49 -4.98 -4.55
CA GLU A 124 2.92 -4.01 -3.54
C GLU A 124 1.72 -3.45 -2.80
N PHE A 125 1.92 -3.08 -1.54
CA PHE A 125 0.91 -2.43 -0.71
C PHE A 125 1.51 -1.31 0.12
N THR A 126 0.82 -0.18 0.20
CA THR A 126 1.21 0.93 1.06
C THR A 126 0.12 1.17 2.11
N VAL A 127 0.49 0.98 3.36
CA VAL A 127 -0.37 1.29 4.50
C VAL A 127 -0.40 2.81 4.69
N PRO A 128 -1.60 3.44 4.75
CA PRO A 128 -1.70 4.88 4.98
C PRO A 128 -1.17 5.32 6.34
N ASP A 129 -0.66 6.56 6.42
CA ASP A 129 -0.17 7.16 7.67
C ASP A 129 -1.24 7.33 8.76
N THR A 130 -2.49 7.13 8.43
CA THR A 130 -3.61 7.18 9.38
C THR A 130 -3.85 5.86 10.10
N VAL A 131 -3.32 4.75 9.59
CA VAL A 131 -3.47 3.41 10.16
C VAL A 131 -2.51 3.25 11.36
N THR A 132 -3.05 2.71 12.45
CA THR A 132 -2.29 2.45 13.68
C THR A 132 -2.20 0.96 14.02
N THR A 133 -3.09 0.14 13.44
CA THR A 133 -3.16 -1.29 13.73
C THR A 133 -3.33 -2.11 12.46
N ILE A 134 -2.53 -3.16 12.33
CA ILE A 134 -2.63 -4.22 11.31
C ILE A 134 -2.94 -5.53 12.05
N GLY A 135 -4.00 -6.21 11.65
CA GLY A 135 -4.46 -7.45 12.24
C GLY A 135 -3.58 -8.66 11.91
N TYR A 136 -3.96 -9.82 12.43
CA TYR A 136 -3.37 -11.11 12.15
C TYR A 136 -3.65 -11.53 10.69
N GLN A 137 -2.67 -12.13 10.01
CA GLN A 137 -2.82 -12.71 8.65
C GLN A 137 -3.41 -11.76 7.57
N VAL A 138 -3.19 -10.44 7.70
CA VAL A 138 -3.80 -9.46 6.79
C VAL A 138 -3.47 -9.72 5.33
N PHE A 139 -2.27 -10.20 5.02
CA PHE A 139 -1.78 -10.50 3.68
C PHE A 139 -1.37 -11.98 3.54
N SER A 140 -1.99 -12.89 4.31
CA SER A 140 -1.71 -14.32 4.16
C SER A 140 -2.05 -14.78 2.74
N ASP A 141 -1.31 -15.75 2.23
CA ASP A 141 -1.47 -16.35 0.91
C ASP A 141 -1.43 -15.33 -0.27
N CYS A 142 -0.84 -14.14 -0.05
CA CYS A 142 -0.59 -13.17 -1.11
C CYS A 142 0.69 -13.54 -1.88
N GLU A 143 0.62 -14.52 -2.79
CA GLU A 143 1.77 -15.13 -3.48
C GLU A 143 2.61 -14.15 -4.30
N ASN A 144 2.03 -13.03 -4.74
CA ASN A 144 2.69 -12.04 -5.60
C ASN A 144 3.20 -10.82 -4.83
N LEU A 145 2.96 -10.73 -3.52
CA LEU A 145 3.27 -9.55 -2.73
C LEU A 145 4.76 -9.54 -2.36
N VAL A 146 5.50 -8.59 -2.92
CA VAL A 146 6.96 -8.48 -2.68
C VAL A 146 7.36 -7.21 -1.94
N LYS A 147 6.43 -6.25 -1.79
CA LYS A 147 6.74 -4.98 -1.14
C LYS A 147 5.56 -4.48 -0.32
N VAL A 148 5.81 -4.25 0.97
CA VAL A 148 4.84 -3.59 1.86
C VAL A 148 5.48 -2.40 2.55
N THR A 149 4.87 -1.21 2.39
CA THR A 149 5.32 -0.01 3.09
C THR A 149 4.45 0.20 4.32
N ILE A 150 5.06 0.22 5.50
CA ILE A 150 4.38 0.38 6.80
C ILE A 150 4.91 1.65 7.48
N PRO A 151 4.07 2.66 7.69
CA PRO A 151 4.47 3.91 8.33
C PRO A 151 4.71 3.73 9.84
N LYS A 152 5.44 4.67 10.46
CA LYS A 152 5.71 4.67 11.91
C LYS A 152 4.47 4.84 12.79
N THR A 153 3.38 5.30 12.20
CA THR A 153 2.08 5.43 12.89
C THR A 153 1.49 4.07 13.29
N VAL A 154 1.92 3.00 12.60
CA VAL A 154 1.53 1.63 12.96
C VAL A 154 2.30 1.22 14.22
N THR A 155 1.57 1.02 15.32
CA THR A 155 2.11 0.64 16.64
C THR A 155 1.74 -0.79 17.04
N LYS A 156 0.90 -1.46 16.26
CA LYS A 156 0.51 -2.84 16.48
C LYS A 156 0.38 -3.57 15.14
N ILE A 157 1.08 -4.70 15.03
CA ILE A 157 0.98 -5.64 13.90
C ILE A 157 0.71 -7.02 14.50
N GLY A 158 -0.33 -7.69 14.01
CA GLY A 158 -0.64 -9.07 14.37
C GLY A 158 0.45 -10.02 13.88
N ASP A 159 0.47 -11.23 14.43
CA ASP A 159 1.42 -12.23 13.97
C ASP A 159 1.06 -12.73 12.56
N ASP A 160 2.04 -13.29 11.85
CA ASP A 160 1.90 -14.03 10.60
C ASP A 160 1.18 -13.27 9.48
N ILE A 161 1.41 -11.93 9.37
CA ILE A 161 0.69 -11.13 8.36
C ILE A 161 0.96 -11.55 6.91
N PHE A 162 2.01 -12.34 6.64
CA PHE A 162 2.38 -12.84 5.31
C PHE A 162 2.39 -14.38 5.23
N GLU A 163 1.77 -15.08 6.20
CA GLU A 163 1.75 -16.56 6.20
C GLU A 163 1.27 -17.12 4.86
N GLY A 164 1.92 -18.16 4.35
CA GLY A 164 1.56 -18.82 3.08
C GLY A 164 1.78 -18.01 1.81
N GLY A 165 2.20 -16.74 1.93
CA GLY A 165 2.41 -15.85 0.80
C GLY A 165 3.84 -15.91 0.23
N SER A 166 4.25 -14.84 -0.46
CA SER A 166 5.57 -14.72 -1.06
C SER A 166 6.69 -14.73 -0.02
N GLU A 167 7.72 -15.57 -0.22
CA GLU A 167 8.93 -15.58 0.59
C GLU A 167 9.83 -14.36 0.34
N ASP A 168 9.64 -13.65 -0.79
CA ASP A 168 10.45 -12.50 -1.21
C ASP A 168 9.93 -11.16 -0.68
N VAL A 169 8.96 -11.18 0.26
CA VAL A 169 8.38 -9.96 0.77
C VAL A 169 9.41 -9.11 1.52
N THR A 170 9.44 -7.83 1.21
CA THR A 170 10.27 -6.83 1.91
C THR A 170 9.37 -5.79 2.56
N ILE A 171 9.55 -5.55 3.85
CA ILE A 171 8.91 -4.46 4.57
C ILE A 171 9.75 -3.19 4.42
N TYR A 172 9.10 -2.11 3.99
CA TYR A 172 9.67 -0.76 3.94
C TYR A 172 9.06 0.06 5.08
N GLY A 173 9.90 0.69 5.90
CA GLY A 173 9.44 1.48 7.04
C GLY A 173 10.51 2.41 7.57
N GLU A 174 10.15 3.27 8.52
CA GLU A 174 11.14 4.13 9.18
C GLU A 174 12.01 3.31 10.14
N LYS A 175 13.30 3.65 10.21
CA LYS A 175 14.23 3.06 11.18
C LYS A 175 13.74 3.31 12.62
N GLY A 176 13.79 2.30 13.47
CA GLY A 176 13.27 2.35 14.84
C GLY A 176 11.74 2.22 14.94
N SER A 177 11.03 1.97 13.83
CA SER A 177 9.59 1.77 13.82
C SER A 177 9.18 0.39 14.33
N TYR A 178 7.89 0.23 14.64
CA TYR A 178 7.33 -1.09 14.97
C TYR A 178 7.43 -2.06 13.78
N ALA A 179 7.40 -1.55 12.54
CA ALA A 179 7.59 -2.33 11.33
C ALA A 179 8.97 -2.98 11.26
N GLU A 180 10.04 -2.26 11.63
CA GLU A 180 11.39 -2.83 11.74
C GLU A 180 11.48 -3.91 12.83
N THR A 181 10.89 -3.64 14.00
CA THR A 181 10.83 -4.61 15.10
C THR A 181 10.11 -5.89 14.70
N TYR A 182 8.99 -5.74 13.98
CA TYR A 182 8.21 -6.85 13.45
C TYR A 182 9.02 -7.67 12.42
N ALA A 183 9.62 -6.99 11.44
CA ALA A 183 10.44 -7.64 10.42
C ALA A 183 11.59 -8.47 11.04
N ASN A 184 12.30 -7.90 12.01
CA ASN A 184 13.38 -8.58 12.72
C ASN A 184 12.86 -9.79 13.52
N LYS A 185 11.69 -9.68 14.18
CA LYS A 185 11.09 -10.79 14.96
C LYS A 185 10.77 -12.00 14.08
N PHE A 186 10.27 -11.75 12.87
CA PHE A 186 9.80 -12.81 11.96
C PHE A 186 10.78 -13.15 10.84
N GLY A 187 12.00 -12.56 10.84
CA GLY A 187 13.02 -12.84 9.83
C GLY A 187 12.70 -12.33 8.43
N ILE A 188 11.83 -11.31 8.34
CA ILE A 188 11.41 -10.69 7.08
C ILE A 188 12.42 -9.61 6.69
N GLN A 189 12.74 -9.48 5.40
CA GLN A 189 13.62 -8.43 4.93
C GLN A 189 13.06 -7.05 5.23
N PHE A 190 13.86 -6.18 5.86
CA PHE A 190 13.49 -4.79 6.14
C PHE A 190 14.37 -3.82 5.35
N LYS A 191 13.73 -2.80 4.77
CA LYS A 191 14.42 -1.66 4.16
C LYS A 191 13.92 -0.36 4.77
N ALA A 192 14.85 0.38 5.39
CA ALA A 192 14.52 1.69 5.94
C ALA A 192 14.12 2.67 4.84
N ILE A 193 12.98 3.34 5.02
CA ILE A 193 12.60 4.50 4.22
C ILE A 193 12.97 5.75 5.01
N SER A 194 13.64 6.70 4.37
CA SER A 194 14.00 7.96 5.00
C SER A 194 12.76 8.87 5.07
N THR A 195 12.18 9.03 6.26
CA THR A 195 11.18 10.06 6.53
C THR A 195 11.88 11.31 7.06
N GLY A 196 12.33 12.16 6.16
CA GLY A 196 12.76 13.52 6.50
C GLY A 196 14.05 13.69 7.30
N GLN A 197 14.64 12.66 7.90
CA GLN A 197 16.08 12.61 8.23
C GLN A 197 16.73 11.75 7.16
N GLU A 198 17.32 12.42 6.20
CA GLU A 198 18.01 11.84 5.07
C GLU A 198 19.22 11.08 5.59
N ASP A 199 19.28 9.75 5.33
CA ASP A 199 20.56 9.10 5.36
C ASP A 199 21.39 9.74 4.24
N PRO A 200 22.54 10.35 4.54
CA PRO A 200 23.40 10.94 3.51
C PRO A 200 23.76 9.98 2.38
N SER A 201 23.70 8.67 2.62
CA SER A 201 23.96 7.62 1.63
C SER A 201 22.84 7.43 0.59
N ASP A 202 21.61 7.86 0.89
CA ASP A 202 20.45 7.73 -0.01
C ASP A 202 20.23 8.97 -0.88
N ILE A 203 20.92 10.06 -0.58
CA ILE A 203 20.82 11.29 -1.36
C ILE A 203 21.60 11.13 -2.66
N LEU A 204 20.87 11.07 -3.76
CA LEU A 204 21.50 11.12 -5.08
C LEU A 204 21.91 12.56 -5.41
N THR A 205 23.17 12.75 -5.75
CA THR A 205 23.63 14.05 -6.27
C THR A 205 23.55 14.08 -7.78
N GLY A 206 23.45 15.29 -8.31
CA GLY A 206 23.41 15.49 -9.75
C GLY A 206 23.47 16.97 -10.11
N LYS A 207 23.37 17.24 -11.42
CA LYS A 207 23.37 18.59 -11.97
C LYS A 207 22.21 18.78 -12.95
N THR A 208 21.68 19.97 -12.98
CA THR A 208 20.69 20.36 -13.98
C THR A 208 21.33 20.49 -15.35
N THR A 209 20.68 20.00 -16.40
CA THR A 209 21.16 20.08 -17.80
C THR A 209 20.70 21.35 -18.52
N ALA A 210 19.71 22.05 -17.94
CA ALA A 210 19.17 23.30 -18.45
C ALA A 210 18.64 24.17 -17.28
N LYS A 211 18.20 25.39 -17.57
CA LYS A 211 17.46 26.23 -16.63
C LYS A 211 16.15 25.51 -16.27
N LEU A 212 15.91 25.25 -14.96
CA LEU A 212 14.88 24.33 -14.49
C LEU A 212 14.00 24.97 -13.41
N ASN A 213 12.69 24.91 -13.59
CA ASN A 213 11.74 25.40 -12.58
C ASN A 213 11.60 24.40 -11.43
N VAL A 214 11.67 24.91 -10.20
CA VAL A 214 11.32 24.19 -8.97
C VAL A 214 9.88 24.50 -8.63
N ARG A 215 9.07 23.48 -8.33
CA ARG A 215 7.63 23.57 -8.08
C ARG A 215 7.22 22.98 -6.73
N LYS A 216 6.02 23.34 -6.26
CA LYS A 216 5.46 22.83 -4.99
C LYS A 216 5.01 21.37 -5.06
N GLY A 217 4.92 20.79 -6.28
CA GLY A 217 4.50 19.40 -6.47
C GLY A 217 5.00 18.84 -7.81
N PRO A 218 4.85 17.53 -8.03
CA PRO A 218 5.43 16.79 -9.16
C PRO A 218 4.60 16.96 -10.44
N GLY A 219 4.67 18.12 -11.07
CA GLY A 219 3.98 18.39 -12.33
C GLY A 219 3.96 19.87 -12.69
N THR A 220 3.72 20.17 -13.96
CA THR A 220 3.71 21.55 -14.50
C THR A 220 2.53 22.38 -13.96
N LYS A 221 1.46 21.72 -13.50
CA LYS A 221 0.28 22.36 -12.89
C LYS A 221 0.55 22.97 -11.50
N TYR A 222 1.61 22.53 -10.82
CA TYR A 222 1.92 23.04 -9.49
C TYR A 222 2.65 24.38 -9.54
N ALA A 223 2.38 25.24 -8.55
CA ALA A 223 2.97 26.56 -8.43
C ALA A 223 4.50 26.50 -8.42
N LYS A 224 5.13 27.48 -9.11
CA LYS A 224 6.57 27.65 -9.14
C LYS A 224 7.06 28.20 -7.80
N MET A 225 8.13 27.60 -7.25
CA MET A 225 8.84 28.05 -6.03
C MET A 225 10.10 28.86 -6.38
N GLY A 226 10.67 28.60 -7.55
CA GLY A 226 11.89 29.24 -8.02
C GLY A 226 12.46 28.57 -9.26
N THR A 227 13.74 28.85 -9.52
CA THR A 227 14.44 28.35 -10.70
C THR A 227 15.86 27.98 -10.33
N LEU A 228 16.37 26.90 -10.89
CA LEU A 228 17.76 26.49 -10.90
C LEU A 228 18.38 26.88 -12.26
N SER A 229 19.64 27.36 -12.25
CA SER A 229 20.42 27.57 -13.48
C SER A 229 20.84 26.23 -14.09
N LYS A 230 21.28 26.23 -15.34
CA LYS A 230 22.03 25.11 -15.90
C LYS A 230 23.26 24.82 -15.04
N ASP A 231 23.64 23.55 -14.93
CA ASP A 231 24.75 23.02 -14.14
C ASP A 231 24.65 23.25 -12.61
N ALA A 232 23.49 23.67 -12.11
CA ALA A 232 23.24 23.76 -10.68
C ALA A 232 23.27 22.36 -10.05
N LYS A 233 24.00 22.23 -8.93
CA LYS A 233 23.99 20.99 -8.11
C LYS A 233 22.61 20.80 -7.50
N VAL A 234 22.15 19.57 -7.49
CA VAL A 234 20.87 19.15 -6.87
C VAL A 234 21.08 17.90 -6.01
N GLU A 235 20.44 17.91 -4.87
CA GLU A 235 20.31 16.74 -3.99
C GLU A 235 18.92 16.14 -4.21
N VAL A 236 18.88 14.95 -4.82
CA VAL A 236 17.64 14.25 -5.16
C VAL A 236 17.31 13.28 -4.04
N ILE A 237 16.20 13.55 -3.37
CA ILE A 237 15.70 12.77 -2.23
C ILE A 237 14.91 11.55 -2.72
N THR A 238 14.11 11.74 -3.76
CA THR A 238 13.25 10.68 -4.28
C THR A 238 13.02 10.88 -5.77
N LYS A 239 13.10 9.77 -6.53
CA LYS A 239 12.64 9.68 -7.91
C LYS A 239 11.19 9.20 -7.91
N LEU A 240 10.29 9.98 -8.46
CA LEU A 240 8.88 9.60 -8.55
C LEU A 240 8.59 8.83 -9.85
N PRO A 241 7.64 7.89 -9.86
CA PRO A 241 7.23 7.16 -11.06
C PRO A 241 6.78 8.08 -12.21
N SER A 242 6.30 9.29 -11.87
CA SER A 242 5.92 10.34 -12.83
C SER A 242 7.10 10.98 -13.59
N GLY A 243 8.35 10.56 -13.32
CA GLY A 243 9.55 11.16 -13.88
C GLY A 243 9.96 12.49 -13.23
N TRP A 244 9.29 12.89 -12.15
CA TRP A 244 9.68 14.05 -11.35
C TRP A 244 10.58 13.63 -10.20
N TYR A 245 11.51 14.53 -9.80
CA TYR A 245 12.39 14.32 -8.66
C TYR A 245 12.03 15.29 -7.53
N LYS A 246 11.92 14.78 -6.31
CA LYS A 246 11.89 15.59 -5.08
C LYS A 246 13.32 15.96 -4.73
N ILE A 247 13.60 17.24 -4.55
CA ILE A 247 14.95 17.77 -4.28
C ILE A 247 14.95 18.65 -3.02
N LYS A 248 16.11 18.78 -2.38
CA LYS A 248 16.33 19.88 -1.39
C LYS A 248 16.35 21.21 -2.12
N TYR A 249 15.64 22.20 -1.59
CA TYR A 249 15.57 23.54 -2.15
C TYR A 249 15.35 24.58 -1.07
N LYS A 250 16.36 25.44 -0.82
CA LYS A 250 16.30 26.60 0.13
C LYS A 250 15.79 26.23 1.53
N GLY A 251 16.33 25.18 2.14
CA GLY A 251 15.95 24.71 3.49
C GLY A 251 14.60 23.98 3.55
N SER A 252 13.99 23.67 2.41
CA SER A 252 12.76 22.91 2.27
C SER A 252 12.88 21.95 1.09
N TYR A 253 11.76 21.45 0.59
CA TYR A 253 11.69 20.56 -0.58
C TYR A 253 10.98 21.23 -1.73
N GLY A 254 11.39 20.84 -2.95
CA GLY A 254 10.70 21.21 -4.19
C GLY A 254 10.74 20.05 -5.17
N TYR A 255 10.03 20.21 -6.27
CA TYR A 255 9.95 19.20 -7.33
C TYR A 255 10.47 19.75 -8.63
N VAL A 256 11.27 18.93 -9.33
CA VAL A 256 11.84 19.24 -10.66
C VAL A 256 11.59 18.09 -11.63
N SER A 257 11.53 18.38 -12.91
CA SER A 257 11.48 17.31 -13.93
C SER A 257 12.82 16.59 -14.00
N GLY A 258 12.80 15.26 -13.79
CA GLY A 258 13.99 14.42 -13.85
C GLY A 258 14.66 14.39 -15.22
N THR A 259 13.93 14.70 -16.31
CA THR A 259 14.46 14.81 -17.67
C THR A 259 15.61 15.84 -17.77
N TYR A 260 15.60 16.85 -16.89
CA TYR A 260 16.61 17.92 -16.90
C TYR A 260 17.60 17.79 -15.72
N VAL A 261 17.76 16.59 -15.15
CA VAL A 261 18.73 16.32 -14.10
C VAL A 261 19.60 15.15 -14.51
N LYS A 262 20.89 15.39 -14.65
CA LYS A 262 21.91 14.34 -14.84
C LYS A 262 22.45 13.97 -13.44
N LEU A 263 22.18 12.75 -13.01
CA LEU A 263 22.71 12.24 -11.75
C LEU A 263 24.17 11.85 -11.89
N ASP A 264 24.92 12.03 -10.82
CA ASP A 264 26.30 11.56 -10.72
C ASP A 264 26.27 10.03 -10.69
N SER A 265 27.27 9.37 -11.31
CA SER A 265 27.40 7.93 -11.30
C SER A 265 27.64 7.48 -9.85
N GLN A 266 26.84 6.57 -9.32
CA GLN A 266 27.16 5.91 -8.05
C GLN A 266 28.39 5.03 -8.32
N THR A 267 29.51 5.37 -7.71
CA THR A 267 30.58 4.38 -7.48
C THR A 267 30.05 3.35 -6.49
N PRO A 268 30.15 2.04 -6.76
CA PRO A 268 29.80 1.05 -5.76
C PRO A 268 30.60 1.35 -4.49
N ASN A 269 29.89 1.35 -3.36
CA ASN A 269 30.54 1.46 -2.04
C ASN A 269 31.67 0.41 -1.96
N PRO A 270 32.90 0.76 -1.59
CA PRO A 270 33.95 -0.21 -1.47
C PRO A 270 33.50 -1.29 -0.49
N THR A 271 33.55 -2.54 -0.94
CA THR A 271 33.33 -3.73 -0.13
C THR A 271 34.17 -3.60 1.15
N PRO A 272 33.62 -3.81 2.35
CA PRO A 272 34.40 -3.78 3.57
C PRO A 272 35.55 -4.74 3.40
N ASP A 273 36.78 -4.25 3.64
CA ASP A 273 38.00 -5.05 3.63
C ASP A 273 37.84 -6.24 4.59
N PRO A 274 38.09 -7.48 4.15
CA PRO A 274 37.97 -8.63 5.04
C PRO A 274 38.89 -8.44 6.25
N GLN A 275 38.29 -8.46 7.43
CA GLN A 275 39.08 -8.42 8.67
C GLN A 275 40.12 -9.54 8.66
N PRO A 276 41.37 -9.31 9.08
CA PRO A 276 42.38 -10.35 9.15
C PRO A 276 41.93 -11.43 10.13
N GLU A 277 41.93 -12.67 9.65
CA GLU A 277 41.68 -13.85 10.48
C GLU A 277 42.66 -13.87 11.67
N GLU A 278 42.16 -13.85 12.89
CA GLU A 278 42.97 -14.13 14.08
C GLU A 278 43.50 -15.56 14.01
N LYS A 279 44.80 -15.69 13.85
CA LYS A 279 45.49 -16.95 13.99
C LYS A 279 45.32 -17.47 15.42
N VAL A 280 44.51 -18.48 15.59
CA VAL A 280 44.47 -19.27 16.82
C VAL A 280 45.80 -20.00 16.96
N ILE A 281 46.67 -19.51 17.87
CA ILE A 281 47.89 -20.21 18.27
C ILE A 281 47.47 -21.35 19.20
N ALA A 282 47.52 -22.59 18.70
CA ALA A 282 47.38 -23.78 19.50
C ALA A 282 48.61 -23.93 20.40
N THR A 283 48.50 -23.64 21.70
CA THR A 283 49.48 -24.02 22.70
C THR A 283 49.23 -25.46 23.10
N GLY A 284 50.04 -26.36 22.52
CA GLY A 284 50.18 -27.71 23.04
C GLY A 284 50.84 -27.68 24.41
N LYS A 285 50.31 -28.45 25.35
CA LYS A 285 51.05 -28.92 26.53
C LYS A 285 51.06 -30.44 26.53
N THR A 286 52.30 -30.94 26.67
CA THR A 286 52.75 -32.28 26.99
C THR A 286 51.96 -32.95 28.10
#